data_e2b63b61db0c24bad7aa89c2b24119b2
#
_entry.id   e2b63b61db0c24bad7aa89c2b24119b2
#
_cell.length_a   1.000
_cell.length_b   1.000
_cell.length_c   1.000
_cell.angle_alpha   90.00
_cell.angle_beta   90.00
_cell.angle_gamma   90.00
#
_symmetry.space_group_name_H-M   'P 1'
#
loop_
_entity.id
_entity.type
_entity.pdbx_description
1 polymer ?
#
loop_
_entity_poly.entity_id
_entity_poly.type
_entity_poly.pdbx_seq_one_letter_code
_entity_poly.pdbx_strand_id
1 'polypeptide(L)'
;MIAGFRFSLFFGFLLLGTGPHGQASPFPSSGPTVPGKIALLKRGVAFAPAKAPLPVKRAIWAANQLRSKPYRWGGGHASFFDIGYDCSGTVSFALRGAGALESPLPSSDLMRFGERGRGRWITVYARSGHTFAVIAGLRLDTTDFMNGGNTGPRWHEDGRDTSGYVARHPAGM
;
A
#
# COMPACT_ATOMS: atom_id res chain seq x y z
N MET A 1 -52.04 55.40 -32.77
CA MET A 1 -50.64 55.11 -32.33
C MET A 1 -50.68 54.23 -31.11
N ILE A 2 -50.46 52.92 -31.30
CA ILE A 2 -50.52 51.91 -30.21
C ILE A 2 -49.11 51.36 -30.11
N ALA A 3 -48.41 51.63 -28.98
CA ALA A 3 -47.09 51.17 -28.69
C ALA A 3 -47.19 49.76 -28.10
N GLY A 4 -46.62 48.79 -28.79
CA GLY A 4 -46.52 47.39 -28.32
C GLY A 4 -45.33 47.20 -27.39
N PHE A 5 -45.58 46.77 -26.15
CA PHE A 5 -44.62 46.40 -25.17
C PHE A 5 -44.17 44.95 -25.43
N ARG A 6 -42.91 44.68 -25.76
CA ARG A 6 -42.32 43.35 -25.87
C ARG A 6 -41.72 42.95 -24.52
N PHE A 7 -42.31 41.95 -23.88
CA PHE A 7 -41.75 41.28 -22.69
C PHE A 7 -40.74 40.23 -23.15
N SER A 8 -39.45 40.44 -22.83
CA SER A 8 -38.39 39.44 -23.03
C SER A 8 -38.26 38.63 -21.77
N LEU A 9 -38.69 37.34 -21.81
CA LEU A 9 -38.40 36.38 -20.75
C LEU A 9 -36.92 35.94 -20.87
N PHE A 10 -36.11 36.31 -19.91
CA PHE A 10 -34.79 35.71 -19.70
C PHE A 10 -34.96 34.38 -18.93
N PHE A 11 -34.79 33.28 -19.63
CA PHE A 11 -34.70 31.93 -18.99
C PHE A 11 -33.27 31.78 -18.47
N GLY A 12 -33.08 31.98 -17.16
CA GLY A 12 -31.79 31.70 -16.49
C GLY A 12 -31.58 30.19 -16.39
N PHE A 13 -30.63 29.67 -17.19
CA PHE A 13 -30.19 28.29 -17.11
C PHE A 13 -29.28 28.14 -15.89
N LEU A 14 -29.81 27.57 -14.79
CA LEU A 14 -29.06 27.25 -13.59
C LEU A 14 -28.19 26.01 -13.87
N LEU A 15 -26.91 26.23 -14.23
CA LEU A 15 -25.91 25.17 -14.32
C LEU A 15 -25.62 24.64 -12.90
N LEU A 16 -26.26 23.54 -12.53
CA LEU A 16 -25.86 22.73 -11.38
C LEU A 16 -24.50 22.12 -11.69
N GLY A 17 -23.44 22.77 -11.22
CA GLY A 17 -22.09 22.23 -11.26
C GLY A 17 -22.00 20.96 -10.45
N THR A 18 -21.96 19.80 -11.13
CA THR A 18 -21.55 18.53 -10.52
C THR A 18 -20.06 18.64 -10.20
N GLY A 19 -19.73 18.98 -8.96
CA GLY A 19 -18.36 18.94 -8.46
C GLY A 19 -17.77 17.52 -8.65
N PRO A 20 -16.44 17.39 -8.79
CA PRO A 20 -15.81 16.09 -8.98
C PRO A 20 -16.16 15.20 -7.80
N HIS A 21 -16.88 14.11 -8.05
CA HIS A 21 -17.13 13.06 -7.09
C HIS A 21 -15.77 12.44 -6.79
N GLY A 22 -15.16 12.81 -5.67
CA GLY A 22 -13.92 12.21 -5.20
C GLY A 22 -14.14 10.72 -5.03
N GLN A 23 -13.62 9.91 -5.96
CA GLN A 23 -13.67 8.46 -5.82
C GLN A 23 -12.94 8.08 -4.53
N ALA A 24 -13.64 7.37 -3.65
CA ALA A 24 -13.02 6.86 -2.42
C ALA A 24 -11.80 6.00 -2.77
N SER A 25 -10.70 6.23 -2.08
CA SER A 25 -9.49 5.41 -2.27
C SER A 25 -9.84 3.93 -2.03
N PRO A 26 -9.44 3.02 -2.92
CA PRO A 26 -9.66 1.59 -2.73
C PRO A 26 -8.82 1.01 -1.57
N PHE A 27 -7.91 1.80 -1.00
CA PHE A 27 -7.10 1.43 0.16
C PHE A 27 -7.79 1.83 1.46
N PRO A 28 -7.68 1.02 2.54
CA PRO A 28 -8.33 1.30 3.81
C PRO A 28 -7.86 2.63 4.41
N SER A 29 -8.80 3.46 4.83
CA SER A 29 -8.50 4.70 5.58
C SER A 29 -8.34 4.44 7.09
N SER A 30 -8.81 3.28 7.59
CA SER A 30 -8.75 2.84 8.98
C SER A 30 -8.60 1.33 9.08
N GLY A 31 -8.27 0.82 10.28
CA GLY A 31 -8.13 -0.61 10.54
C GLY A 31 -7.65 -0.90 11.96
N PRO A 32 -7.34 -2.17 12.28
CA PRO A 32 -6.99 -2.56 13.63
C PRO A 32 -5.70 -1.88 14.10
N THR A 33 -5.70 -1.46 15.37
CA THR A 33 -4.55 -0.83 16.02
C THR A 33 -4.24 -1.46 17.36
N VAL A 34 -2.99 -1.26 17.82
CA VAL A 34 -2.49 -1.69 19.13
C VAL A 34 -1.71 -0.54 19.78
N PRO A 35 -1.70 -0.40 21.10
CA PRO A 35 -0.88 0.59 21.78
C PRO A 35 0.62 0.44 21.47
N GLY A 36 1.37 1.56 21.52
CA GLY A 36 2.82 1.55 21.37
C GLY A 36 3.34 1.85 19.98
N LYS A 37 4.58 1.38 19.69
CA LYS A 37 5.35 1.65 18.46
C LYS A 37 5.60 0.41 17.59
N ILE A 38 5.24 -0.78 18.05
CA ILE A 38 5.47 -2.05 17.36
C ILE A 38 4.13 -2.63 16.94
N ALA A 39 4.04 -3.11 15.71
CA ALA A 39 2.87 -3.82 15.22
C ALA A 39 2.74 -5.19 15.88
N LEU A 40 1.54 -5.70 15.98
CA LEU A 40 1.24 -7.00 16.57
C LEU A 40 0.51 -7.88 15.56
N LEU A 41 0.96 -9.12 15.40
CA LEU A 41 0.30 -10.10 14.55
C LEU A 41 -0.70 -10.92 15.38
N LYS A 42 -1.97 -10.96 14.94
CA LYS A 42 -3.01 -11.81 15.57
C LYS A 42 -3.79 -12.53 14.48
N ARG A 43 -3.69 -13.87 14.47
CA ARG A 43 -4.43 -14.72 13.51
C ARG A 43 -4.24 -14.28 12.05
N GLY A 44 -3.00 -13.96 11.66
CA GLY A 44 -2.64 -13.52 10.31
C GLY A 44 -3.02 -12.07 9.96
N VAL A 45 -3.56 -11.30 10.92
CA VAL A 45 -3.89 -9.87 10.76
C VAL A 45 -2.89 -9.04 11.53
N ALA A 46 -2.22 -8.09 10.86
CA ALA A 46 -1.35 -7.13 11.52
C ALA A 46 -2.16 -5.96 12.09
N PHE A 47 -1.93 -5.68 13.37
CA PHE A 47 -2.46 -4.53 14.10
C PHE A 47 -1.44 -3.40 14.07
N ALA A 48 -1.79 -2.27 13.48
CA ALA A 48 -0.89 -1.15 13.35
C ALA A 48 -0.64 -0.47 14.71
N PRO A 49 0.61 -0.04 15.02
CA PRO A 49 0.86 0.65 16.28
C PRO A 49 0.19 2.02 16.30
N ALA A 50 -0.46 2.35 17.42
CA ALA A 50 -1.18 3.62 17.58
C ALA A 50 -0.26 4.84 17.40
N LYS A 51 1.01 4.74 17.80
CA LYS A 51 2.02 5.80 17.69
C LYS A 51 2.66 5.91 16.29
N ALA A 52 2.37 5.00 15.35
CA ALA A 52 2.87 5.12 13.99
C ALA A 52 2.17 6.26 13.22
N PRO A 53 2.87 6.93 12.30
CA PRO A 53 2.25 7.88 11.37
C PRO A 53 1.15 7.22 10.55
N LEU A 54 0.16 8.01 10.11
CA LEU A 54 -0.96 7.49 9.32
C LEU A 54 -0.54 6.73 8.05
N PRO A 55 0.46 7.17 7.26
CA PRO A 55 0.96 6.41 6.12
C PRO A 55 1.42 5.00 6.47
N VAL A 56 2.14 4.83 7.60
CA VAL A 56 2.60 3.52 8.07
C VAL A 56 1.42 2.62 8.46
N LYS A 57 0.42 3.17 9.15
CA LYS A 57 -0.82 2.44 9.47
C LYS A 57 -1.55 2.00 8.22
N ARG A 58 -1.66 2.89 7.22
CA ARG A 58 -2.29 2.57 5.93
C ARG A 58 -1.54 1.48 5.18
N ALA A 59 -0.19 1.46 5.20
CA ALA A 59 0.59 0.37 4.63
C ALA A 59 0.21 -0.99 5.25
N ILE A 60 0.11 -1.05 6.58
CA ILE A 60 -0.27 -2.27 7.30
C ILE A 60 -1.70 -2.69 6.96
N TRP A 61 -2.65 -1.76 6.99
CA TRP A 61 -4.06 -2.07 6.69
C TRP A 61 -4.26 -2.48 5.23
N ALA A 62 -3.53 -1.87 4.30
CA ALA A 62 -3.50 -2.28 2.89
C ALA A 62 -2.99 -3.72 2.76
N ALA A 63 -1.82 -4.03 3.33
CA ALA A 63 -1.22 -5.36 3.26
C ALA A 63 -2.12 -6.45 3.89
N ASN A 64 -2.92 -6.12 4.91
CA ASN A 64 -3.91 -7.04 5.46
C ASN A 64 -4.96 -7.52 4.42
N GLN A 65 -5.23 -6.75 3.36
CA GLN A 65 -6.14 -7.16 2.28
C GLN A 65 -5.57 -8.30 1.44
N LEU A 66 -4.24 -8.48 1.46
CA LEU A 66 -3.55 -9.50 0.67
C LEU A 66 -3.43 -10.86 1.38
N ARG A 67 -3.79 -10.96 2.67
CA ARG A 67 -3.52 -12.14 3.51
C ARG A 67 -4.09 -13.47 2.98
N SER A 68 -5.13 -13.43 2.15
CA SER A 68 -5.76 -14.60 1.53
C SER A 68 -5.37 -14.78 0.06
N LYS A 69 -4.58 -13.88 -0.49
CA LYS A 69 -4.15 -13.95 -1.89
C LYS A 69 -3.07 -15.02 -2.07
N PRO A 70 -3.12 -15.79 -3.19
CA PRO A 70 -2.08 -16.75 -3.50
C PRO A 70 -0.81 -16.06 -4.02
N TYR A 71 0.30 -16.80 -3.98
CA TYR A 71 1.48 -16.43 -4.75
C TYR A 71 1.20 -16.60 -6.25
N ARG A 72 1.58 -15.57 -7.01
CA ARG A 72 1.53 -15.59 -8.47
C ARG A 72 2.72 -14.81 -9.01
N TRP A 73 3.55 -15.47 -9.79
CA TRP A 73 4.68 -14.81 -10.47
C TRP A 73 4.19 -13.67 -11.36
N GLY A 74 4.80 -12.46 -11.22
CA GLY A 74 4.37 -11.24 -11.92
C GLY A 74 3.06 -10.64 -11.40
N GLY A 75 2.44 -11.23 -10.39
CA GLY A 75 1.21 -10.72 -9.80
C GLY A 75 1.41 -9.39 -9.08
N GLY A 76 0.50 -8.45 -9.30
CA GLY A 76 0.60 -7.09 -8.78
C GLY A 76 1.51 -6.15 -9.56
N HIS A 77 2.02 -6.55 -10.75
CA HIS A 77 2.91 -5.70 -11.56
C HIS A 77 2.17 -4.83 -12.57
N ALA A 78 1.17 -5.36 -13.25
CA ALA A 78 0.37 -4.58 -14.21
C ALA A 78 -0.60 -3.62 -13.52
N SER A 79 -0.99 -3.94 -12.30
CA SER A 79 -1.90 -3.15 -11.46
C SER A 79 -1.64 -3.47 -10.00
N PHE A 80 -1.93 -2.52 -9.11
CA PHE A 80 -1.97 -2.81 -7.67
C PHE A 80 -3.06 -3.83 -7.30
N PHE A 81 -4.10 -3.99 -8.11
CA PHE A 81 -5.21 -4.92 -7.85
C PHE A 81 -5.12 -6.13 -8.76
N ASP A 82 -4.86 -7.31 -8.13
CA ASP A 82 -4.68 -8.57 -8.83
C ASP A 82 -5.31 -9.73 -8.02
N ILE A 83 -5.43 -10.88 -8.66
CA ILE A 83 -5.94 -12.13 -8.04
C ILE A 83 -4.88 -12.83 -7.19
N GLY A 84 -3.59 -12.56 -7.43
CA GLY A 84 -2.45 -13.08 -6.68
C GLY A 84 -1.26 -12.14 -6.80
N TYR A 85 -0.26 -12.32 -5.95
CA TYR A 85 0.88 -11.40 -5.86
C TYR A 85 2.19 -12.17 -5.74
N ASP A 86 3.24 -11.65 -6.38
CA ASP A 86 4.61 -12.04 -6.05
C ASP A 86 5.20 -11.13 -4.95
N CYS A 87 6.49 -11.30 -4.69
CA CYS A 87 7.20 -10.56 -3.64
C CYS A 87 7.15 -9.03 -3.86
N SER A 88 7.44 -8.57 -5.07
CA SER A 88 7.50 -7.14 -5.40
C SER A 88 6.10 -6.52 -5.55
N GLY A 89 5.14 -7.23 -6.09
CA GLY A 89 3.74 -6.81 -6.11
C GLY A 89 3.17 -6.63 -4.70
N THR A 90 3.52 -7.54 -3.78
CA THR A 90 3.13 -7.44 -2.36
C THR A 90 3.69 -6.19 -1.69
N VAL A 91 5.00 -5.94 -1.83
CA VAL A 91 5.65 -4.76 -1.25
C VAL A 91 5.11 -3.49 -1.88
N SER A 92 4.96 -3.46 -3.22
CA SER A 92 4.40 -2.31 -3.94
C SER A 92 2.98 -1.97 -3.49
N PHE A 93 2.14 -2.97 -3.24
CA PHE A 93 0.78 -2.76 -2.73
C PHE A 93 0.78 -2.09 -1.35
N ALA A 94 1.63 -2.56 -0.43
CA ALA A 94 1.76 -1.94 0.90
C ALA A 94 2.27 -0.49 0.81
N LEU A 95 3.29 -0.24 -0.03
CA LEU A 95 3.84 1.10 -0.26
C LEU A 95 2.82 2.04 -0.91
N ARG A 96 1.97 1.54 -1.83
CA ARG A 96 0.85 2.31 -2.38
C ARG A 96 -0.15 2.69 -1.29
N GLY A 97 -0.47 1.76 -0.39
CA GLY A 97 -1.32 2.03 0.77
C GLY A 97 -0.76 3.15 1.66
N ALA A 98 0.56 3.22 1.80
CA ALA A 98 1.24 4.32 2.48
C ALA A 98 1.23 5.65 1.71
N GLY A 99 0.87 5.64 0.42
CA GLY A 99 1.02 6.79 -0.47
C GLY A 99 2.45 7.02 -0.95
N ALA A 100 3.30 6.00 -0.88
CA ALA A 100 4.74 6.08 -1.22
C ALA A 100 5.06 5.62 -2.66
N LEU A 101 4.08 5.03 -3.38
CA LEU A 101 4.22 4.62 -4.79
C LEU A 101 3.00 5.04 -5.61
N GLU A 102 3.24 5.43 -6.85
CA GLU A 102 2.20 5.71 -7.85
C GLU A 102 1.94 4.51 -8.77
N SER A 103 2.94 3.67 -9.01
CA SER A 103 2.87 2.45 -9.83
C SER A 103 3.66 1.30 -9.20
N PRO A 104 3.31 0.03 -9.46
CA PRO A 104 4.08 -1.11 -8.96
C PRO A 104 5.52 -1.10 -9.47
N LEU A 105 6.45 -1.57 -8.64
CA LEU A 105 7.87 -1.70 -8.98
C LEU A 105 8.32 -3.15 -8.89
N PRO A 106 9.13 -3.64 -9.84
CA PRO A 106 9.81 -4.94 -9.72
C PRO A 106 10.90 -4.87 -8.64
N SER A 107 11.39 -6.02 -8.18
CA SER A 107 12.43 -6.11 -7.14
C SER A 107 13.71 -5.37 -7.50
N SER A 108 14.11 -5.35 -8.78
CA SER A 108 15.25 -4.59 -9.30
C SER A 108 15.13 -3.08 -9.08
N ASP A 109 13.93 -2.53 -9.21
CA ASP A 109 13.67 -1.09 -9.06
C ASP A 109 13.47 -0.73 -7.59
N LEU A 110 12.91 -1.64 -6.79
CA LEU A 110 12.86 -1.50 -5.34
C LEU A 110 14.27 -1.43 -4.71
N MET A 111 15.30 -1.96 -5.36
CA MET A 111 16.70 -1.76 -4.95
C MET A 111 17.16 -0.29 -5.02
N ARG A 112 16.46 0.56 -5.77
CA ARG A 112 16.73 2.00 -5.94
C ARG A 112 15.63 2.90 -5.38
N PHE A 113 14.58 2.30 -4.82
CA PHE A 113 13.45 3.00 -4.26
C PHE A 113 13.84 3.89 -3.07
N GLY A 114 13.22 5.06 -2.95
CA GLY A 114 13.32 5.92 -1.78
C GLY A 114 14.74 6.24 -1.32
N GLU A 115 14.94 6.33 -0.01
CA GLU A 115 16.22 6.64 0.63
C GLU A 115 16.99 5.36 0.99
N ARG A 116 18.33 5.50 1.11
CA ARG A 116 19.20 4.37 1.46
C ARG A 116 19.15 4.05 2.94
N GLY A 117 19.23 2.76 3.26
CA GLY A 117 19.31 2.27 4.63
C GLY A 117 17.94 1.87 5.21
N ARG A 118 17.95 1.59 6.50
CA ARG A 118 16.75 1.18 7.23
C ARG A 118 15.92 2.39 7.61
N GLY A 119 14.62 2.33 7.35
CA GLY A 119 13.67 3.33 7.81
C GLY A 119 13.31 3.14 9.28
N ARG A 120 12.76 4.18 9.86
CA ARG A 120 12.25 4.14 11.25
C ARG A 120 11.03 3.22 11.39
N TRP A 121 10.18 3.18 10.36
CA TRP A 121 8.90 2.46 10.38
C TRP A 121 8.76 1.45 9.26
N ILE A 122 9.26 1.76 8.07
CA ILE A 122 9.18 0.91 6.89
C ILE A 122 10.59 0.71 6.35
N THR A 123 11.01 -0.53 6.23
CA THR A 123 12.24 -0.89 5.52
C THR A 123 11.90 -1.90 4.43
N VAL A 124 12.23 -1.58 3.20
CA VAL A 124 12.17 -2.49 2.05
C VAL A 124 13.55 -3.12 1.89
N TYR A 125 13.61 -4.43 1.93
CA TYR A 125 14.79 -5.21 1.60
C TYR A 125 14.63 -5.79 0.21
N ALA A 126 15.52 -5.42 -0.71
CA ALA A 126 15.44 -5.83 -2.10
C ALA A 126 16.78 -6.34 -2.63
N ARG A 127 16.69 -7.37 -3.48
CA ARG A 127 17.80 -7.90 -4.29
C ARG A 127 17.26 -8.37 -5.63
N SER A 128 18.14 -8.76 -6.55
CA SER A 128 17.68 -9.41 -7.79
C SER A 128 16.84 -10.66 -7.45
N GLY A 129 15.63 -10.74 -7.98
CA GLY A 129 14.74 -11.90 -7.85
C GLY A 129 13.94 -12.00 -6.56
N HIS A 130 14.16 -11.13 -5.54
CA HIS A 130 13.33 -11.14 -4.34
C HIS A 130 13.31 -9.82 -3.58
N THR A 131 12.19 -9.54 -2.94
CA THR A 131 12.02 -8.41 -2.02
C THR A 131 11.01 -8.74 -0.92
N PHE A 132 11.17 -8.08 0.23
CA PHE A 132 10.21 -8.09 1.33
C PHE A 132 10.28 -6.75 2.07
N ALA A 133 9.32 -6.48 2.93
CA ALA A 133 9.33 -5.29 3.77
C ALA A 133 9.23 -5.64 5.25
N VAL A 134 9.87 -4.82 6.09
CA VAL A 134 9.62 -4.81 7.54
C VAL A 134 8.88 -3.52 7.86
N ILE A 135 7.66 -3.64 8.39
CA ILE A 135 6.79 -2.51 8.68
C ILE A 135 6.43 -2.56 10.17
N ALA A 136 6.90 -1.56 10.92
CA ALA A 136 6.70 -1.44 12.37
C ALA A 136 7.03 -2.73 13.15
N GLY A 137 8.06 -3.47 12.72
CA GLY A 137 8.55 -4.69 13.36
C GLY A 137 8.04 -6.00 12.79
N LEU A 138 6.99 -6.01 11.96
CA LEU A 138 6.51 -7.22 11.27
C LEU A 138 7.07 -7.33 9.86
N ARG A 139 7.47 -8.53 9.47
CA ARG A 139 7.91 -8.84 8.10
C ARG A 139 6.70 -9.14 7.21
N LEU A 140 6.58 -8.43 6.10
CA LEU A 140 5.65 -8.71 5.01
C LEU A 140 6.42 -9.39 3.88
N ASP A 141 6.12 -10.64 3.61
CA ASP A 141 6.86 -11.49 2.66
C ASP A 141 5.94 -12.49 1.99
N THR A 142 6.35 -13.02 0.85
CA THR A 142 5.70 -14.13 0.14
C THR A 142 6.45 -15.46 0.33
N THR A 143 7.54 -15.46 1.09
CA THR A 143 8.33 -16.66 1.39
C THR A 143 8.10 -17.08 2.83
N ASP A 144 7.67 -18.30 3.02
CA ASP A 144 7.55 -18.96 4.30
C ASP A 144 8.50 -20.17 4.36
N PHE A 145 9.63 -19.98 5.04
CA PHE A 145 10.64 -21.04 5.14
C PHE A 145 10.18 -22.24 5.99
N MET A 146 9.25 -22.02 6.93
CA MET A 146 8.76 -23.07 7.81
C MET A 146 7.74 -23.98 7.12
N ASN A 147 7.02 -23.46 6.10
CA ASN A 147 5.96 -24.17 5.41
C ASN A 147 6.24 -24.40 3.92
N GLY A 148 7.50 -24.40 3.50
CA GLY A 148 7.91 -24.93 2.18
C GLY A 148 7.82 -23.97 1.02
N GLY A 149 8.01 -22.67 1.21
CA GLY A 149 8.29 -21.78 0.07
C GLY A 149 7.27 -20.66 -0.16
N ASN A 150 6.86 -20.47 -1.41
CA ASN A 150 6.00 -19.35 -1.79
C ASN A 150 4.54 -19.58 -1.37
N THR A 151 4.10 -18.89 -0.31
CA THR A 151 2.75 -19.04 0.25
C THR A 151 1.80 -17.90 -0.12
N GLY A 152 2.26 -16.95 -0.92
CA GLY A 152 1.59 -15.67 -1.17
C GLY A 152 1.88 -14.63 -0.07
N PRO A 153 1.29 -13.42 -0.14
CA PRO A 153 1.53 -12.36 0.82
C PRO A 153 1.13 -12.76 2.23
N ARG A 154 2.07 -12.73 3.18
CA ARG A 154 1.83 -13.04 4.60
C ARG A 154 2.63 -12.13 5.51
N TRP A 155 2.10 -11.94 6.71
CA TRP A 155 2.82 -11.34 7.82
C TRP A 155 3.55 -12.41 8.62
N HIS A 156 4.77 -12.08 9.07
CA HIS A 156 5.61 -12.93 9.89
C HIS A 156 6.16 -12.14 11.08
N GLU A 157 6.24 -12.77 12.25
CA GLU A 157 6.87 -12.21 13.46
C GLU A 157 8.38 -12.46 13.47
N ASP A 158 8.81 -13.53 12.81
CA ASP A 158 10.22 -13.91 12.70
C ASP A 158 10.99 -12.98 11.75
N GLY A 159 12.24 -12.75 12.09
CA GLY A 159 13.18 -12.06 11.22
C GLY A 159 13.59 -12.92 10.03
N ARG A 160 14.30 -12.28 9.09
CA ARG A 160 14.91 -12.93 7.94
C ARG A 160 16.36 -12.48 7.81
N ASP A 161 17.26 -13.36 7.38
CA ASP A 161 18.59 -12.97 6.96
C ASP A 161 18.50 -11.94 5.82
N THR A 162 19.16 -10.80 6.03
CA THR A 162 19.19 -9.68 5.10
C THR A 162 20.48 -9.60 4.29
N SER A 163 21.37 -10.60 4.43
CA SER A 163 22.61 -10.68 3.66
C SER A 163 22.32 -10.70 2.15
N GLY A 164 23.01 -9.88 1.40
CA GLY A 164 22.79 -9.71 -0.05
C GLY A 164 21.58 -8.88 -0.45
N TYR A 165 20.85 -8.30 0.51
CA TYR A 165 19.80 -7.33 0.24
C TYR A 165 20.29 -5.90 0.42
N VAL A 166 19.82 -4.98 -0.41
CA VAL A 166 19.89 -3.56 -0.12
C VAL A 166 18.70 -3.15 0.69
N ALA A 167 18.91 -2.29 1.69
CA ALA A 167 17.84 -1.70 2.49
C ALA A 167 17.44 -0.34 1.92
N ARG A 168 16.14 -0.10 1.81
CA ARG A 168 15.53 1.13 1.32
C ARG A 168 14.33 1.51 2.17
N HIS A 169 13.98 2.79 2.19
CA HIS A 169 12.78 3.24 2.90
C HIS A 169 12.15 4.45 2.22
N PRO A 170 10.82 4.66 2.35
CA PRO A 170 10.19 5.89 1.91
C PRO A 170 10.70 7.08 2.74
N ALA A 171 10.81 8.25 2.13
CA ALA A 171 11.21 9.48 2.82
C ALA A 171 10.33 9.72 4.07
N GLY A 172 10.97 10.03 5.20
CA GLY A 172 10.31 10.31 6.47
C GLY A 172 9.68 9.09 7.19
N MET A 173 9.89 7.89 6.73
CA MET A 173 9.38 6.63 7.32
C MET A 173 10.53 5.67 7.61
#